data_77864d28e0a6f2f7826d69de16fc921e
#
_entry.id   77864d28e0a6f2f7826d69de16fc921e
#
_cell.length_a   1.000
_cell.length_b   1.000
_cell.length_c   1.000
_cell.angle_alpha   90.00
_cell.angle_beta   90.00
_cell.angle_gamma   90.00
#
_symmetry.space_group_name_H-M   'P 1'
#
loop_
_entity.id
_entity.type
_entity.pdbx_description
1 polymer ?
#
loop_
_entity_poly.entity_id
_entity_poly.type
_entity_poly.pdbx_seq_one_letter_code
_entity_poly.pdbx_strand_id
1 'polypeptide(L)'
;VHKLRAWIRDDDGLPVRPYLMLVVSTEDGKFLSCQPGDTVETALGGNIAKKEPSSETVLNFLKRVMTHPTQMNSSAAGEKLAPSRPKTIKFADTKTAALHLGEKEKWADETACPYVQGCKDALAALGVEECHFAPVPPMFLENIIRGSIEPGMAPENQEYGTQHLPGLMECTDGFTPEFGKSLYAAAAAYVRASPWESLAARRPIQFTYRLVLREDVSMKLTAFGSVVGSKDAGSYGFSVHKTLETAMKAYDLEHTGDGEDEANAMAAGGQTCMFTSVYETPFEDVDNAELYGWEIAASDGDAPPAEENWPLFCKIQFEKGENGEQDTLSLTRPAIIELQCFELMFKGVVELLNGGELKSSGDAVRDAAGPWTVKAQTAAGSEKGETAEVELEISLPALTSDQAGTFL
;
A
#
# COMPACT_ATOMS: atom_id res chain seq x y z
N VAL A 1 -17.72 12.96 3.10
CA VAL A 1 -17.10 12.39 1.89
C VAL A 1 -16.07 11.35 2.32
N HIS A 2 -16.13 10.17 1.73
CA HIS A 2 -15.23 9.06 2.07
C HIS A 2 -14.78 8.33 0.80
N LYS A 3 -13.47 8.11 0.65
CA LYS A 3 -12.90 7.28 -0.41
C LYS A 3 -13.05 5.82 0.01
N LEU A 4 -13.78 5.05 -0.77
CA LEU A 4 -14.10 3.65 -0.43
C LEU A 4 -12.88 2.73 -0.62
N ARG A 5 -12.81 1.69 0.17
CA ARG A 5 -11.89 0.56 -0.01
C ARG A 5 -12.48 -0.44 -1.00
N ALA A 6 -12.67 0.02 -2.22
CA ALA A 6 -13.24 -0.74 -3.31
C ALA A 6 -12.66 -0.25 -4.63
N TRP A 7 -12.33 -1.16 -5.52
CA TRP A 7 -11.87 -0.83 -6.85
C TRP A 7 -13.02 -0.94 -7.85
N ILE A 8 -13.20 0.10 -8.66
CA ILE A 8 -14.08 0.08 -9.83
C ILE A 8 -13.27 0.53 -11.04
N ARG A 9 -13.79 0.29 -12.24
CA ARG A 9 -13.19 0.85 -13.45
C ARG A 9 -13.91 2.15 -13.83
N ASP A 10 -13.14 3.16 -14.21
CA ASP A 10 -13.70 4.38 -14.76
C ASP A 10 -14.16 4.19 -16.23
N ASP A 11 -14.49 5.27 -16.91
CA ASP A 11 -14.99 5.22 -18.29
C ASP A 11 -13.88 4.87 -19.30
N ASP A 12 -12.63 5.09 -18.94
CA ASP A 12 -11.44 4.73 -19.72
C ASP A 12 -10.94 3.32 -19.39
N GLY A 13 -11.62 2.61 -18.48
CA GLY A 13 -11.25 1.27 -18.04
C GLY A 13 -10.16 1.22 -16.96
N LEU A 14 -9.71 2.36 -16.48
CA LEU A 14 -8.66 2.47 -15.46
C LEU A 14 -9.20 2.15 -14.05
N PRO A 15 -8.38 1.55 -13.17
CA PRO A 15 -8.77 1.31 -11.79
C PRO A 15 -8.90 2.63 -11.03
N VAL A 16 -10.04 2.82 -10.40
CA VAL A 16 -10.29 3.98 -9.54
C VAL A 16 -10.98 3.55 -8.25
N ARG A 17 -10.69 4.23 -7.16
CA ARG A 17 -11.40 4.07 -5.90
C ARG A 17 -12.50 5.12 -5.82
N PRO A 18 -13.78 4.69 -5.72
CA PRO A 18 -14.88 5.63 -5.73
C PRO A 18 -15.01 6.38 -4.40
N TYR A 19 -15.64 7.54 -4.46
CA TYR A 19 -15.98 8.37 -3.32
C TYR A 19 -17.45 8.23 -2.98
N LEU A 20 -17.76 7.98 -1.71
CA LEU A 20 -19.09 7.96 -1.17
C LEU A 20 -19.43 9.32 -0.55
N MET A 21 -20.51 9.93 -0.99
CA MET A 21 -21.14 11.08 -0.35
C MET A 21 -22.33 10.59 0.46
N LEU A 22 -22.26 10.68 1.76
CA LEU A 22 -23.29 10.23 2.68
C LEU A 22 -23.68 11.35 3.64
N VAL A 23 -24.97 11.50 3.90
CA VAL A 23 -25.49 12.42 4.91
C VAL A 23 -26.13 11.60 6.03
N VAL A 24 -25.78 11.95 7.26
CA VAL A 24 -26.35 11.32 8.46
C VAL A 24 -27.01 12.41 9.29
N SER A 25 -28.25 12.16 9.66
CA SER A 25 -28.94 12.98 10.65
C SER A 25 -28.33 12.69 12.02
N THR A 26 -27.81 13.72 12.68
CA THR A 26 -27.24 13.57 14.03
C THR A 26 -28.30 13.46 15.11
N GLU A 27 -29.55 13.79 14.82
CA GLU A 27 -30.66 13.73 15.76
C GLU A 27 -31.19 12.31 15.94
N ASP A 28 -31.37 11.56 14.85
CA ASP A 28 -31.98 10.24 14.88
C ASP A 28 -31.10 9.13 14.24
N GLY A 29 -29.89 9.47 13.82
CA GLY A 29 -28.94 8.54 13.23
C GLY A 29 -29.32 8.03 11.84
N LYS A 30 -30.32 8.62 11.18
CA LYS A 30 -30.77 8.16 9.88
C LYS A 30 -29.82 8.54 8.77
N PHE A 31 -29.60 7.60 7.87
CA PHE A 31 -28.88 7.85 6.63
C PHE A 31 -29.83 8.47 5.61
N LEU A 32 -29.40 9.62 5.09
CA LEU A 32 -30.15 10.38 4.11
C LEU A 32 -29.46 10.33 2.75
N SER A 33 -30.24 10.12 1.73
CA SER A 33 -29.83 10.17 0.33
C SER A 33 -30.79 11.05 -0.46
N CYS A 34 -30.50 11.27 -1.71
CA CYS A 34 -31.45 11.81 -2.68
C CYS A 34 -31.79 10.75 -3.73
N GLN A 35 -32.95 10.89 -4.39
CA GLN A 35 -33.27 10.00 -5.49
C GLN A 35 -32.23 10.11 -6.62
N PRO A 36 -31.90 8.98 -7.28
CA PRO A 36 -30.92 8.97 -8.35
C PRO A 36 -31.36 9.91 -9.49
N GLY A 37 -30.46 10.74 -9.91
CA GLY A 37 -30.58 11.57 -11.12
C GLY A 37 -29.17 11.95 -11.52
N ASP A 38 -28.69 11.39 -12.59
CA ASP A 38 -27.46 11.71 -13.31
C ASP A 38 -26.12 11.37 -12.63
N THR A 39 -26.07 10.59 -11.57
CA THR A 39 -24.85 10.04 -11.03
C THR A 39 -24.98 8.53 -10.87
N VAL A 40 -23.89 7.81 -11.12
CA VAL A 40 -23.79 6.35 -11.22
C VAL A 40 -24.75 5.64 -10.27
N GLU A 41 -25.70 4.90 -10.86
CA GLU A 41 -26.62 4.03 -10.13
C GLU A 41 -25.85 2.95 -9.40
N THR A 42 -25.85 2.99 -8.08
CA THR A 42 -25.43 1.86 -7.28
C THR A 42 -26.62 1.29 -6.54
N ALA A 43 -26.56 0.01 -6.25
CA ALA A 43 -27.57 -0.70 -5.46
C ALA A 43 -27.85 -0.05 -4.09
N LEU A 44 -26.97 0.83 -3.61
CA LEU A 44 -27.05 1.54 -2.34
C LEU A 44 -27.74 2.91 -2.45
N GLY A 45 -28.20 3.36 -3.64
CA GLY A 45 -28.90 4.64 -3.80
C GLY A 45 -28.11 5.89 -3.35
N GLY A 46 -26.84 5.70 -3.01
CA GLY A 46 -25.94 6.74 -2.54
C GLY A 46 -25.24 7.42 -3.72
N ASN A 47 -24.78 8.64 -3.52
CA ASN A 47 -24.01 9.34 -4.53
C ASN A 47 -22.56 8.85 -4.47
N ILE A 48 -22.22 8.00 -5.41
CA ILE A 48 -20.87 7.52 -5.61
C ILE A 48 -20.29 8.27 -6.79
N ALA A 49 -19.14 8.89 -6.56
CA ALA A 49 -18.37 9.56 -7.59
C ALA A 49 -17.12 8.77 -7.94
N LYS A 50 -16.82 8.59 -9.22
CA LYS A 50 -15.58 7.94 -9.70
C LYS A 50 -14.33 8.77 -9.43
N LYS A 51 -14.48 10.07 -9.21
CA LYS A 51 -13.41 11.02 -8.90
C LYS A 51 -13.75 11.76 -7.61
N GLU A 52 -12.74 12.34 -6.96
CA GLU A 52 -12.95 13.19 -5.79
C GLU A 52 -13.97 14.29 -6.12
N PRO A 53 -15.10 14.36 -5.39
CA PRO A 53 -16.15 15.32 -5.73
C PRO A 53 -15.68 16.75 -5.44
N SER A 54 -15.99 17.67 -6.35
CA SER A 54 -15.76 19.10 -6.10
C SER A 54 -16.70 19.62 -5.01
N SER A 55 -16.35 20.75 -4.39
CA SER A 55 -17.24 21.43 -3.45
C SER A 55 -18.61 21.78 -4.06
N GLU A 56 -18.66 22.08 -5.35
CA GLU A 56 -19.92 22.31 -6.07
C GLU A 56 -20.75 21.03 -6.16
N THR A 57 -20.12 19.88 -6.45
CA THR A 57 -20.78 18.57 -6.47
C THR A 57 -21.38 18.24 -5.11
N VAL A 58 -20.59 18.41 -4.04
CA VAL A 58 -21.04 18.20 -2.66
C VAL A 58 -22.17 19.13 -2.28
N LEU A 59 -22.08 20.42 -2.63
CA LEU A 59 -23.14 21.40 -2.39
C LEU A 59 -24.45 21.02 -3.11
N ASN A 60 -24.37 20.61 -4.37
CA ASN A 60 -25.53 20.19 -5.14
C ASN A 60 -26.16 18.92 -4.55
N PHE A 61 -25.35 17.99 -4.09
CA PHE A 61 -25.83 16.82 -3.34
C PHE A 61 -26.57 17.22 -2.07
N LEU A 62 -25.99 18.08 -1.24
CA LEU A 62 -26.64 18.58 -0.01
C LEU A 62 -27.96 19.27 -0.30
N LYS A 63 -28.02 20.13 -1.33
CA LYS A 63 -29.27 20.79 -1.76
C LYS A 63 -30.35 19.75 -2.12
N ARG A 64 -29.98 18.72 -2.86
CA ARG A 64 -30.94 17.64 -3.22
C ARG A 64 -31.41 16.88 -1.99
N VAL A 65 -30.51 16.51 -1.05
CA VAL A 65 -30.89 15.85 0.19
C VAL A 65 -31.81 16.74 1.03
N MET A 66 -31.59 18.05 1.09
CA MET A 66 -32.48 18.98 1.82
C MET A 66 -33.86 19.09 1.19
N THR A 67 -33.94 19.07 -0.16
CA THR A 67 -35.21 19.28 -0.89
C THR A 67 -35.97 17.98 -1.12
N HIS A 68 -35.29 16.86 -1.31
CA HIS A 68 -35.89 15.57 -1.62
C HIS A 68 -35.20 14.46 -0.80
N PRO A 69 -35.25 14.54 0.54
CA PRO A 69 -34.58 13.55 1.36
C PRO A 69 -35.26 12.20 1.23
N THR A 70 -34.44 11.17 1.07
CA THR A 70 -34.86 9.77 1.08
C THR A 70 -34.08 9.06 2.19
N GLN A 71 -34.78 8.40 3.09
CA GLN A 71 -34.13 7.58 4.10
C GLN A 71 -33.60 6.30 3.43
N MET A 72 -32.31 6.02 3.61
CA MET A 72 -31.73 4.77 3.14
C MET A 72 -32.17 3.65 4.09
N ASN A 73 -32.90 2.68 3.55
CA ASN A 73 -33.32 1.46 4.25
C ASN A 73 -32.71 0.26 3.53
N SER A 74 -32.73 -0.89 4.18
CA SER A 74 -32.33 -2.17 3.57
C SER A 74 -33.20 -2.63 2.38
N SER A 75 -34.31 -1.92 2.10
CA SER A 75 -35.15 -2.12 0.92
C SER A 75 -34.78 -1.13 -0.18
N ALA A 76 -34.73 -1.58 -1.42
CA ALA A 76 -34.31 -0.82 -2.60
C ALA A 76 -35.09 0.48 -2.90
N ALA A 77 -36.24 0.68 -2.26
CA ALA A 77 -37.06 1.87 -2.37
C ALA A 77 -37.09 2.61 -1.03
N GLY A 78 -36.06 3.43 -0.76
CA GLY A 78 -36.00 4.22 0.47
C GLY A 78 -37.28 5.03 0.75
N GLU A 79 -37.59 5.28 2.02
CA GLU A 79 -38.73 6.08 2.44
C GLU A 79 -38.50 7.57 2.13
N LYS A 80 -39.44 8.19 1.41
CA LYS A 80 -39.40 9.63 1.14
C LYS A 80 -39.73 10.41 2.41
N LEU A 81 -38.84 11.31 2.77
CA LEU A 81 -39.02 12.18 3.91
C LEU A 81 -39.48 13.58 3.47
N ALA A 82 -40.00 14.36 4.41
CA ALA A 82 -40.31 15.76 4.14
C ALA A 82 -39.03 16.58 3.95
N PRO A 83 -39.03 17.55 3.06
CA PRO A 83 -37.92 18.51 2.91
C PRO A 83 -37.56 19.15 4.24
N SER A 84 -36.26 19.20 4.54
CA SER A 84 -35.79 19.78 5.79
C SER A 84 -34.52 20.59 5.55
N ARG A 85 -34.35 21.62 6.35
CA ARG A 85 -33.18 22.47 6.36
C ARG A 85 -32.48 22.35 7.71
N PRO A 86 -31.29 21.76 7.75
CA PRO A 86 -30.54 21.65 9.00
C PRO A 86 -30.04 23.03 9.44
N LYS A 87 -29.93 23.24 10.74
CA LYS A 87 -29.28 24.44 11.28
C LYS A 87 -27.75 24.34 11.17
N THR A 88 -27.23 23.16 11.40
CA THR A 88 -25.78 22.89 11.41
C THR A 88 -25.46 21.77 10.43
N ILE A 89 -24.41 21.93 9.65
CA ILE A 89 -23.82 20.89 8.80
C ILE A 89 -22.38 20.66 9.25
N LYS A 90 -22.08 19.40 9.58
CA LYS A 90 -20.72 18.94 9.88
C LYS A 90 -20.18 18.19 8.68
N PHE A 91 -19.15 18.72 8.08
CA PHE A 91 -18.43 18.00 7.02
C PHE A 91 -17.46 17.02 7.66
N ALA A 92 -17.44 15.80 7.15
CA ALA A 92 -16.48 14.79 7.54
C ALA A 92 -15.83 14.28 6.26
N ASP A 93 -14.52 14.41 6.19
CA ASP A 93 -13.69 13.99 5.06
C ASP A 93 -12.49 13.21 5.60
N THR A 94 -12.33 11.97 5.11
CA THR A 94 -11.28 11.07 5.60
C THR A 94 -9.89 11.54 5.21
N LYS A 95 -9.74 12.17 4.03
CA LYS A 95 -8.46 12.71 3.58
C LYS A 95 -8.01 13.88 4.46
N THR A 96 -8.91 14.83 4.73
CA THR A 96 -8.63 15.94 5.64
C THR A 96 -8.35 15.45 7.06
N ALA A 97 -9.07 14.44 7.54
CA ALA A 97 -8.82 13.84 8.84
C ALA A 97 -7.44 13.17 8.93
N ALA A 98 -7.00 12.48 7.88
CA ALA A 98 -5.68 11.84 7.81
C ALA A 98 -4.54 12.86 7.80
N LEU A 99 -4.67 13.95 7.05
CA LEU A 99 -3.67 15.02 6.99
C LEU A 99 -3.44 15.72 8.34
N HIS A 100 -4.45 15.70 9.22
CA HIS A 100 -4.40 16.38 10.53
C HIS A 100 -4.47 15.40 11.72
N LEU A 101 -4.09 14.13 11.48
CA LEU A 101 -4.00 13.12 12.54
C LEU A 101 -3.02 13.58 13.62
N GLY A 102 -3.54 13.76 14.85
CA GLY A 102 -2.76 14.25 15.98
C GLY A 102 -2.84 15.76 16.24
N GLU A 103 -3.30 16.56 15.30
CA GLU A 103 -3.39 18.02 15.44
C GLU A 103 -4.85 18.48 15.68
N LYS A 104 -5.45 18.06 16.80
CA LYS A 104 -6.85 18.37 17.14
C LYS A 104 -7.18 19.86 17.09
N GLU A 105 -6.20 20.73 17.29
CA GLU A 105 -6.37 22.20 17.22
C GLU A 105 -6.62 22.66 15.77
N LYS A 106 -6.07 21.99 14.77
CA LYS A 106 -6.31 22.31 13.36
C LYS A 106 -7.68 21.85 12.84
N TRP A 107 -8.35 20.94 13.53
CA TRP A 107 -9.70 20.52 13.17
C TRP A 107 -10.74 21.63 13.38
N ALA A 108 -10.43 22.59 14.25
CA ALA A 108 -11.27 23.78 14.43
C ALA A 108 -11.06 24.84 13.34
N ASP A 109 -10.02 24.69 12.52
CA ASP A 109 -9.75 25.60 11.43
C ASP A 109 -10.68 25.26 10.23
N GLU A 110 -11.66 26.13 10.03
CA GLU A 110 -12.61 26.02 8.90
C GLU A 110 -11.92 25.99 7.53
N THR A 111 -10.67 26.44 7.46
CA THR A 111 -9.87 26.47 6.21
C THR A 111 -9.24 25.11 5.89
N ALA A 112 -9.18 24.19 6.83
CA ALA A 112 -8.55 22.89 6.64
C ALA A 112 -9.34 21.97 5.69
N CYS A 113 -10.68 22.10 5.64
CA CYS A 113 -11.53 21.27 4.79
C CYS A 113 -12.03 22.03 3.55
N PRO A 114 -11.67 21.61 2.34
CA PRO A 114 -12.10 22.27 1.10
C PRO A 114 -13.62 22.37 0.94
N TYR A 115 -14.35 21.38 1.46
CA TYR A 115 -15.81 21.36 1.38
C TYR A 115 -16.46 22.41 2.29
N VAL A 116 -15.90 22.68 3.47
CA VAL A 116 -16.37 23.76 4.34
C VAL A 116 -16.21 25.09 3.65
N GLN A 117 -15.01 25.38 3.15
CA GLN A 117 -14.73 26.65 2.43
C GLN A 117 -15.62 26.81 1.20
N GLY A 118 -15.73 25.77 0.37
CA GLY A 118 -16.47 25.87 -0.90
C GLY A 118 -17.98 25.89 -0.76
N CYS A 119 -18.54 25.45 0.38
CA CYS A 119 -20.00 25.34 0.57
C CYS A 119 -20.58 26.37 1.55
N LYS A 120 -19.78 26.94 2.45
CA LYS A 120 -20.24 27.76 3.59
C LYS A 120 -21.17 28.90 3.18
N ASP A 121 -20.73 29.75 2.28
CA ASP A 121 -21.51 30.94 1.87
C ASP A 121 -22.83 30.55 1.18
N ALA A 122 -22.79 29.57 0.30
CA ALA A 122 -23.96 29.07 -0.39
C ALA A 122 -24.98 28.42 0.56
N LEU A 123 -24.50 27.68 1.58
CA LEU A 123 -25.35 27.07 2.60
C LEU A 123 -25.91 28.13 3.56
N ALA A 124 -25.15 29.17 3.92
CA ALA A 124 -25.61 30.30 4.71
C ALA A 124 -26.73 31.04 3.98
N ALA A 125 -26.61 31.27 2.66
CA ALA A 125 -27.67 31.86 1.83
C ALA A 125 -28.93 31.02 1.80
N LEU A 126 -28.85 29.70 2.04
CA LEU A 126 -30.00 28.82 2.19
C LEU A 126 -30.54 28.77 3.61
N GLY A 127 -29.90 29.48 4.56
CA GLY A 127 -30.30 29.57 5.96
C GLY A 127 -29.74 28.47 6.86
N VAL A 128 -28.66 27.84 6.47
CA VAL A 128 -27.84 27.01 7.36
C VAL A 128 -27.02 27.96 8.26
N GLU A 129 -27.14 27.81 9.58
CA GLU A 129 -26.53 28.74 10.53
C GLU A 129 -25.03 28.46 10.74
N GLU A 130 -24.66 27.18 10.70
CA GLU A 130 -23.30 26.74 11.01
C GLU A 130 -22.80 25.67 10.02
N CYS A 131 -21.56 25.84 9.55
CA CYS A 131 -20.82 24.84 8.78
C CYS A 131 -19.42 24.72 9.35
N HIS A 132 -19.04 23.51 9.73
CA HIS A 132 -17.70 23.23 10.23
C HIS A 132 -17.23 21.82 9.90
N PHE A 133 -15.94 21.56 10.03
CA PHE A 133 -15.34 20.24 9.90
C PHE A 133 -15.47 19.46 11.21
N ALA A 134 -15.75 18.17 11.09
CA ALA A 134 -15.69 17.23 12.21
C ALA A 134 -15.12 15.89 11.72
N PRO A 135 -14.28 15.22 12.50
CA PRO A 135 -13.77 13.90 12.10
C PRO A 135 -14.92 12.89 12.04
N VAL A 136 -14.78 11.90 11.16
CA VAL A 136 -15.66 10.73 11.14
C VAL A 136 -15.46 9.93 12.43
N PRO A 137 -16.51 9.64 13.21
CA PRO A 137 -16.35 8.79 14.38
C PRO A 137 -15.79 7.41 13.99
N PRO A 138 -14.74 6.89 14.67
CA PRO A 138 -14.12 5.61 14.32
C PRO A 138 -15.12 4.45 14.25
N MET A 139 -16.05 4.34 15.22
CA MET A 139 -17.08 3.32 15.20
C MET A 139 -18.01 3.40 13.98
N PHE A 140 -18.26 4.60 13.49
CA PHE A 140 -19.06 4.79 12.28
C PHE A 140 -18.29 4.29 11.06
N LEU A 141 -17.04 4.65 10.95
CA LEU A 141 -16.16 4.22 9.86
C LEU A 141 -16.07 2.69 9.83
N GLU A 142 -15.77 2.06 10.97
CA GLU A 142 -15.58 0.61 11.06
C GLU A 142 -16.89 -0.16 10.83
N ASN A 143 -17.95 0.18 11.56
CA ASN A 143 -19.15 -0.66 11.57
C ASN A 143 -20.07 -0.39 10.37
N ILE A 144 -20.15 0.85 9.91
CA ILE A 144 -21.10 1.22 8.86
C ILE A 144 -20.41 1.21 7.48
N ILE A 145 -19.32 1.91 7.35
CA ILE A 145 -18.65 2.00 6.03
C ILE A 145 -17.95 0.69 5.72
N ARG A 146 -16.99 0.28 6.54
CA ARG A 146 -16.19 -0.94 6.33
C ARG A 146 -16.98 -2.23 6.55
N GLY A 147 -17.84 -2.25 7.55
CA GLY A 147 -18.60 -3.45 7.91
C GLY A 147 -19.86 -3.70 7.08
N SER A 148 -20.45 -2.66 6.46
CA SER A 148 -21.74 -2.80 5.78
C SER A 148 -21.75 -2.27 4.35
N ILE A 149 -21.14 -1.12 4.09
CA ILE A 149 -21.20 -0.47 2.77
C ILE A 149 -20.16 -1.06 1.82
N GLU A 150 -18.89 -1.09 2.21
CA GLU A 150 -17.79 -1.58 1.37
C GLU A 150 -17.97 -3.05 0.94
N PRO A 151 -18.36 -4.00 1.81
CA PRO A 151 -18.61 -5.38 1.38
C PRO A 151 -19.74 -5.52 0.34
N GLY A 152 -20.78 -4.65 0.43
CA GLY A 152 -21.86 -4.62 -0.55
C GLY A 152 -21.48 -4.04 -1.90
N MET A 153 -20.33 -3.39 -1.99
CA MET A 153 -19.79 -2.81 -3.22
C MET A 153 -18.63 -3.62 -3.79
N ALA A 154 -18.24 -4.70 -3.12
CA ALA A 154 -17.11 -5.51 -3.54
C ALA A 154 -17.32 -6.04 -4.96
N PRO A 155 -16.60 -5.55 -5.97
CA PRO A 155 -16.58 -6.19 -7.27
C PRO A 155 -15.93 -7.58 -7.18
N GLU A 156 -16.16 -8.39 -8.19
CA GLU A 156 -15.70 -9.79 -8.30
C GLU A 156 -14.17 -9.99 -8.08
N ASN A 157 -13.40 -8.93 -8.10
CA ASN A 157 -11.93 -8.91 -7.98
C ASN A 157 -11.42 -8.49 -6.59
N GLN A 158 -12.25 -8.41 -5.55
CA GLN A 158 -11.81 -8.00 -4.20
C GLN A 158 -11.44 -9.18 -3.28
N GLU A 159 -11.24 -10.36 -3.80
CA GLU A 159 -10.87 -11.54 -3.00
C GLU A 159 -9.38 -11.59 -2.60
N TYR A 160 -8.58 -10.58 -2.95
CA TYR A 160 -7.17 -10.55 -2.56
C TYR A 160 -7.03 -10.14 -1.09
N GLY A 161 -6.71 -11.10 -0.22
CA GLY A 161 -6.56 -10.86 1.22
C GLY A 161 -5.52 -9.79 1.58
N THR A 162 -4.54 -9.56 0.71
CA THR A 162 -3.43 -8.61 0.90
C THR A 162 -3.86 -7.15 0.90
N GLN A 163 -4.91 -6.76 0.18
CA GLN A 163 -5.41 -5.38 0.16
C GLN A 163 -5.94 -4.89 1.51
N HIS A 164 -6.29 -5.82 2.41
CA HIS A 164 -6.78 -5.53 3.76
C HIS A 164 -5.67 -5.53 4.83
N LEU A 165 -4.43 -5.80 4.45
CA LEU A 165 -3.31 -5.61 5.37
C LEU A 165 -3.24 -4.14 5.79
N PRO A 166 -2.85 -3.85 7.04
CA PRO A 166 -2.67 -2.46 7.48
C PRO A 166 -1.56 -1.80 6.66
N GLY A 167 -1.69 -0.49 6.43
CA GLY A 167 -0.67 0.30 5.74
C GLY A 167 0.65 0.36 6.52
N LEU A 168 1.76 0.54 5.82
CA LEU A 168 3.09 0.64 6.44
C LEU A 168 3.18 1.78 7.44
N MET A 169 2.57 2.94 7.15
CA MET A 169 2.55 4.07 8.07
C MET A 169 1.70 3.84 9.33
N GLU A 170 0.73 2.94 9.25
CA GLU A 170 -0.20 2.67 10.35
C GLU A 170 0.35 1.64 11.34
N CYS A 171 1.10 0.66 10.86
CA CYS A 171 1.50 -0.49 11.66
C CYS A 171 3.01 -0.62 11.89
N THR A 172 3.85 0.19 11.23
CA THR A 172 5.30 0.13 11.37
C THR A 172 5.81 1.32 12.15
N ASP A 173 6.18 1.09 13.39
CA ASP A 173 6.72 2.14 14.27
C ASP A 173 7.94 2.82 13.64
N GLY A 174 7.92 4.15 13.61
CA GLY A 174 9.00 4.96 13.05
C GLY A 174 8.97 5.08 11.52
N PHE A 175 7.95 4.58 10.85
CA PHE A 175 7.76 4.81 9.41
C PHE A 175 7.30 6.25 9.17
N THR A 176 8.01 6.98 8.32
CA THR A 176 7.69 8.38 7.97
C THR A 176 7.38 8.51 6.48
N PRO A 177 6.66 9.57 6.06
CA PRO A 177 6.40 9.84 4.65
C PRO A 177 7.69 9.94 3.81
N GLU A 178 8.75 10.54 4.37
CA GLU A 178 10.06 10.70 3.72
C GLU A 178 10.75 9.35 3.52
N PHE A 179 10.69 8.47 4.53
CA PHE A 179 11.20 7.11 4.39
C PHE A 179 10.39 6.33 3.35
N GLY A 180 9.05 6.43 3.38
CA GLY A 180 8.17 5.83 2.37
C GLY A 180 8.55 6.28 0.96
N LYS A 181 8.76 7.59 0.76
CA LYS A 181 9.21 8.14 -0.53
C LYS A 181 10.55 7.55 -0.99
N SER A 182 11.52 7.40 -0.08
CA SER A 182 12.84 6.83 -0.40
C SER A 182 12.76 5.33 -0.70
N LEU A 183 11.98 4.58 0.09
CA LEU A 183 11.77 3.13 -0.08
C LEU A 183 11.08 2.81 -1.41
N TYR A 184 10.00 3.52 -1.74
CA TYR A 184 9.25 3.32 -2.98
C TYR A 184 10.07 3.75 -4.20
N ALA A 185 10.85 4.83 -4.12
CA ALA A 185 11.78 5.22 -5.18
C ALA A 185 12.87 4.16 -5.42
N ALA A 186 13.39 3.54 -4.35
CA ALA A 186 14.36 2.44 -4.47
C ALA A 186 13.72 1.21 -5.11
N ALA A 187 12.48 0.86 -4.72
CA ALA A 187 11.71 -0.23 -5.33
C ALA A 187 11.43 0.03 -6.82
N ALA A 188 11.02 1.25 -7.18
CA ALA A 188 10.79 1.64 -8.57
C ALA A 188 12.07 1.58 -9.42
N ALA A 189 13.21 2.03 -8.86
CA ALA A 189 14.52 1.93 -9.52
C ALA A 189 14.92 0.46 -9.74
N TYR A 190 14.67 -0.42 -8.77
CA TYR A 190 14.91 -1.85 -8.86
C TYR A 190 14.09 -2.48 -10.00
N VAL A 191 12.80 -2.16 -10.12
CA VAL A 191 11.95 -2.64 -11.21
C VAL A 191 12.49 -2.19 -12.57
N ARG A 192 12.87 -0.92 -12.72
CA ARG A 192 13.45 -0.39 -13.97
C ARG A 192 14.78 -1.03 -14.35
N ALA A 193 15.58 -1.43 -13.36
CA ALA A 193 16.84 -2.11 -13.59
C ALA A 193 16.69 -3.57 -14.04
N SER A 194 15.49 -4.14 -13.94
CA SER A 194 15.16 -5.51 -14.37
C SER A 194 16.16 -6.57 -13.92
N PRO A 195 16.46 -6.70 -12.60
CA PRO A 195 17.53 -7.56 -12.12
C PRO A 195 17.34 -9.05 -12.47
N TRP A 196 16.11 -9.50 -12.71
CA TRP A 196 15.78 -10.84 -13.15
C TRP A 196 16.30 -11.20 -14.55
N GLU A 197 16.68 -10.20 -15.36
CA GLU A 197 17.32 -10.43 -16.66
C GLU A 197 18.82 -10.75 -16.52
N SER A 198 19.41 -10.35 -15.40
CA SER A 198 20.86 -10.45 -15.17
C SER A 198 21.26 -11.41 -14.06
N LEU A 199 20.35 -11.70 -13.12
CA LEU A 199 20.59 -12.54 -11.96
C LEU A 199 19.72 -13.80 -12.05
N ALA A 200 20.31 -14.95 -11.77
CA ALA A 200 19.56 -16.18 -11.69
C ALA A 200 18.49 -16.09 -10.58
N ALA A 201 17.32 -16.68 -10.85
CA ALA A 201 16.24 -16.73 -9.89
C ALA A 201 16.72 -17.29 -8.55
N ARG A 202 16.37 -16.61 -7.47
CA ARG A 202 16.70 -16.96 -6.07
C ARG A 202 18.19 -17.13 -5.76
N ARG A 203 19.10 -16.73 -6.63
CA ARG A 203 20.55 -16.72 -6.35
C ARG A 203 20.81 -15.87 -5.10
N PRO A 204 21.37 -16.42 -4.01
CA PRO A 204 21.69 -15.66 -2.81
C PRO A 204 22.71 -14.55 -3.08
N ILE A 205 22.42 -13.36 -2.62
CA ILE A 205 23.31 -12.20 -2.62
C ILE A 205 23.51 -11.83 -1.16
N GLN A 206 24.75 -11.80 -0.71
CA GLN A 206 25.07 -11.38 0.65
C GLN A 206 25.26 -9.87 0.70
N PHE A 207 24.55 -9.23 1.60
CA PHE A 207 24.67 -7.80 1.91
C PHE A 207 25.20 -7.66 3.32
N THR A 208 26.22 -6.85 3.48
CA THR A 208 26.76 -6.46 4.76
C THR A 208 26.80 -4.94 4.84
N TYR A 209 26.13 -4.37 5.83
CA TYR A 209 26.09 -2.94 6.02
C TYR A 209 26.32 -2.56 7.47
N ARG A 210 26.85 -1.35 7.65
CA ARG A 210 27.15 -0.80 8.95
C ARG A 210 26.11 0.26 9.30
N LEU A 211 25.23 -0.07 10.23
CA LEU A 211 24.30 0.87 10.82
C LEU A 211 25.00 1.67 11.91
N VAL A 212 25.01 2.98 11.77
CA VAL A 212 25.45 3.90 12.81
C VAL A 212 24.24 4.26 13.65
N LEU A 213 24.17 3.71 14.87
CA LEU A 213 23.04 3.94 15.79
C LEU A 213 23.21 5.25 16.57
N ARG A 214 24.47 5.63 16.87
CA ARG A 214 24.90 6.88 17.52
C ARG A 214 26.33 7.17 17.09
N GLU A 215 26.86 8.36 17.42
CA GLU A 215 28.21 8.79 17.03
C GLU A 215 29.32 7.76 17.35
N ASP A 216 29.15 6.97 18.41
CA ASP A 216 30.13 5.98 18.91
C ASP A 216 29.66 4.51 18.79
N VAL A 217 28.43 4.28 18.37
CA VAL A 217 27.84 2.94 18.29
C VAL A 217 27.45 2.59 16.88
N SER A 218 28.15 1.63 16.30
CA SER A 218 27.80 1.07 15.00
C SER A 218 27.65 -0.44 15.08
N MET A 219 26.67 -0.99 14.37
CA MET A 219 26.39 -2.41 14.26
C MET A 219 26.60 -2.87 12.82
N LYS A 220 27.37 -3.94 12.64
CA LYS A 220 27.50 -4.60 11.34
C LYS A 220 26.38 -5.62 11.21
N LEU A 221 25.54 -5.47 10.20
CA LEU A 221 24.44 -6.38 9.89
C LEU A 221 24.74 -7.10 8.59
N THR A 222 24.45 -8.40 8.57
CA THR A 222 24.53 -9.21 7.36
C THR A 222 23.17 -9.84 7.10
N ALA A 223 22.69 -9.73 5.87
CA ALA A 223 21.47 -10.36 5.41
C ALA A 223 21.70 -10.91 4.00
N PHE A 224 20.81 -11.78 3.55
CA PHE A 224 20.89 -12.43 2.26
C PHE A 224 19.63 -12.10 1.47
N GLY A 225 19.80 -11.51 0.31
CA GLY A 225 18.70 -11.21 -0.60
C GLY A 225 18.75 -12.11 -1.83
N SER A 226 17.61 -12.24 -2.49
CA SER A 226 17.55 -12.93 -3.78
C SER A 226 16.42 -12.38 -4.64
N VAL A 227 16.65 -12.37 -5.96
CA VAL A 227 15.62 -12.04 -6.95
C VAL A 227 14.64 -13.20 -7.04
N VAL A 228 13.35 -12.90 -6.97
CA VAL A 228 12.25 -13.88 -7.04
C VAL A 228 11.50 -13.71 -8.35
N GLY A 229 11.25 -14.80 -9.05
CA GLY A 229 10.44 -14.82 -10.26
C GLY A 229 11.01 -14.01 -11.42
N SER A 230 10.13 -13.74 -12.40
CA SER A 230 10.45 -12.89 -13.56
C SER A 230 9.19 -12.17 -14.04
N LYS A 231 9.36 -11.11 -14.81
CA LYS A 231 8.24 -10.38 -15.44
C LYS A 231 7.42 -11.29 -16.37
N ASP A 232 8.08 -12.17 -17.10
CA ASP A 232 7.41 -13.12 -18.01
C ASP A 232 6.56 -14.16 -17.28
N ALA A 233 6.94 -14.50 -16.04
CA ALA A 233 6.15 -15.38 -15.17
C ALA A 233 4.94 -14.68 -14.53
N GLY A 234 4.79 -13.36 -14.73
CA GLY A 234 3.71 -12.55 -14.13
C GLY A 234 3.84 -12.33 -12.64
N SER A 235 4.92 -12.81 -12.01
CA SER A 235 5.20 -12.65 -10.59
C SER A 235 6.69 -12.46 -10.38
N TYR A 236 7.08 -11.37 -9.76
CA TYR A 236 8.48 -11.06 -9.49
C TYR A 236 8.62 -10.19 -8.23
N GLY A 237 9.80 -10.24 -7.66
CA GLY A 237 10.05 -9.54 -6.41
C GLY A 237 11.47 -9.70 -5.90
N PHE A 238 11.61 -9.53 -4.60
CA PHE A 238 12.86 -9.68 -3.88
C PHE A 238 12.59 -10.27 -2.51
N SER A 239 13.28 -11.33 -2.14
CA SER A 239 13.21 -11.92 -0.81
C SER A 239 14.45 -11.61 0.01
N VAL A 240 14.28 -11.49 1.33
CA VAL A 240 15.35 -11.22 2.28
C VAL A 240 15.35 -12.31 3.36
N HIS A 241 16.50 -12.90 3.60
CA HIS A 241 16.71 -13.98 4.57
C HIS A 241 17.77 -13.57 5.59
N LYS A 242 17.61 -14.01 6.83
CA LYS A 242 18.57 -13.71 7.92
C LYS A 242 19.85 -14.51 7.84
N THR A 243 19.80 -15.70 7.23
CA THR A 243 20.93 -16.62 7.14
C THR A 243 21.13 -17.12 5.70
N LEU A 244 22.37 -17.49 5.37
CA LEU A 244 22.67 -18.12 4.09
C LEU A 244 21.93 -19.46 3.94
N GLU A 245 21.79 -20.22 5.01
CA GLU A 245 21.07 -21.50 4.99
C GLU A 245 19.61 -21.34 4.54
N THR A 246 18.89 -20.36 5.08
CA THR A 246 17.50 -20.10 4.67
C THR A 246 17.40 -19.60 3.23
N ALA A 247 18.35 -18.76 2.80
CA ALA A 247 18.40 -18.31 1.41
C ALA A 247 18.72 -19.46 0.44
N MET A 248 19.61 -20.39 0.84
CA MET A 248 19.93 -21.57 0.04
C MET A 248 18.77 -22.56 -0.04
N LYS A 249 18.04 -22.79 1.04
CA LYS A 249 16.81 -23.61 0.99
C LYS A 249 15.82 -23.07 -0.02
N ALA A 250 15.60 -21.74 -0.04
CA ALA A 250 14.72 -21.11 -1.01
C ALA A 250 15.23 -21.26 -2.45
N TYR A 251 16.55 -21.23 -2.66
CA TYR A 251 17.18 -21.46 -3.94
C TYR A 251 17.02 -22.90 -4.42
N ASP A 252 17.27 -23.87 -3.55
CA ASP A 252 17.19 -25.30 -3.86
C ASP A 252 15.77 -25.71 -4.24
N LEU A 253 14.76 -25.18 -3.55
CA LEU A 253 13.35 -25.48 -3.80
C LEU A 253 12.85 -24.95 -5.15
N GLU A 254 13.29 -23.77 -5.57
CA GLU A 254 13.00 -23.23 -6.91
C GLU A 254 13.48 -24.19 -8.02
N HIS A 255 14.58 -24.89 -7.77
CA HIS A 255 15.26 -25.68 -8.79
C HIS A 255 14.98 -27.19 -8.73
N THR A 256 14.39 -27.70 -7.64
CA THR A 256 14.03 -29.11 -7.50
C THR A 256 12.61 -29.47 -7.94
N GLY A 257 11.74 -28.47 -8.09
CA GLY A 257 10.41 -28.65 -8.68
C GLY A 257 9.39 -29.37 -7.79
N ASP A 258 9.68 -29.60 -6.52
CA ASP A 258 8.73 -30.19 -5.57
C ASP A 258 7.79 -29.09 -5.03
N GLY A 259 6.67 -28.88 -5.74
CA GLY A 259 5.73 -27.81 -5.45
C GLY A 259 5.05 -27.85 -4.06
N GLU A 260 5.09 -28.99 -3.36
CA GLU A 260 4.63 -29.06 -1.96
C GLU A 260 5.56 -28.34 -0.98
N ASP A 261 6.83 -28.12 -1.35
CA ASP A 261 7.82 -27.44 -0.54
C ASP A 261 7.94 -25.93 -0.83
N GLU A 262 7.26 -25.39 -1.85
CA GLU A 262 7.34 -23.97 -2.16
C GLU A 262 6.73 -23.09 -1.04
N ALA A 263 5.64 -23.52 -0.45
CA ALA A 263 5.09 -22.92 0.76
C ALA A 263 6.08 -22.99 1.94
N ASN A 264 6.77 -24.14 2.12
CA ASN A 264 7.78 -24.32 3.15
C ASN A 264 9.06 -23.52 2.91
N ALA A 265 9.41 -23.22 1.65
CA ALA A 265 10.53 -22.34 1.33
C ALA A 265 10.22 -20.88 1.61
N MET A 266 9.03 -20.45 1.29
CA MET A 266 8.51 -19.14 1.70
C MET A 266 8.42 -19.05 3.23
N ALA A 267 8.07 -20.18 3.89
CA ALA A 267 7.99 -20.35 5.34
C ALA A 267 9.31 -20.26 6.08
N ALA A 268 10.41 -20.44 5.44
CA ALA A 268 11.73 -20.37 6.09
C ALA A 268 12.06 -18.99 6.69
N GLY A 269 11.02 -18.19 6.99
CA GLY A 269 11.10 -16.93 7.72
C GLY A 269 11.62 -15.78 6.85
N GLY A 270 11.36 -15.83 5.57
CA GLY A 270 11.71 -14.78 4.62
C GLY A 270 10.79 -13.57 4.75
N GLN A 271 11.38 -12.41 4.55
CA GLN A 271 10.64 -11.20 4.23
C GLN A 271 10.65 -11.07 2.73
N THR A 272 9.56 -10.59 2.17
CA THR A 272 9.47 -10.45 0.71
C THR A 272 8.88 -9.11 0.33
N CYS A 273 9.37 -8.57 -0.76
CA CYS A 273 8.73 -7.51 -1.51
C CYS A 273 8.31 -8.08 -2.85
N MET A 274 7.03 -8.26 -3.06
CA MET A 274 6.49 -8.65 -4.36
C MET A 274 6.00 -7.41 -5.11
N PHE A 275 6.22 -7.37 -6.40
CA PHE A 275 5.65 -6.34 -7.25
C PHE A 275 4.36 -6.88 -7.83
N THR A 276 3.26 -6.29 -7.39
CA THR A 276 1.92 -6.79 -7.63
C THR A 276 1.06 -5.75 -8.36
N SER A 277 -0.17 -6.13 -8.61
CA SER A 277 -1.20 -5.22 -9.08
C SER A 277 -1.64 -4.26 -7.94
N VAL A 278 -2.10 -3.07 -8.31
CA VAL A 278 -2.73 -2.13 -7.40
C VAL A 278 -3.92 -2.75 -6.65
N TYR A 279 -4.59 -3.73 -7.26
CA TYR A 279 -5.72 -4.45 -6.64
C TYR A 279 -5.31 -5.32 -5.45
N GLU A 280 -4.05 -5.74 -5.38
CA GLU A 280 -3.50 -6.56 -4.31
C GLU A 280 -2.77 -5.72 -3.25
N THR A 281 -2.56 -4.45 -3.54
CA THR A 281 -1.84 -3.52 -2.66
C THR A 281 -2.75 -3.03 -1.54
N PRO A 282 -2.26 -2.95 -0.29
CA PRO A 282 -3.02 -2.40 0.82
C PRO A 282 -3.55 -1.00 0.51
N PHE A 283 -4.84 -0.79 0.76
CA PHE A 283 -5.52 0.46 0.42
C PHE A 283 -4.84 1.69 1.04
N GLU A 284 -4.34 1.57 2.27
CA GLU A 284 -3.63 2.64 2.97
C GLU A 284 -2.28 2.96 2.32
N ASP A 285 -1.57 1.94 1.82
CA ASP A 285 -0.31 2.17 1.10
C ASP A 285 -0.56 2.92 -0.21
N VAL A 286 -1.65 2.60 -0.92
CA VAL A 286 -2.06 3.34 -2.13
C VAL A 286 -2.41 4.78 -1.79
N ASP A 287 -3.21 5.01 -0.74
CA ASP A 287 -3.59 6.35 -0.29
C ASP A 287 -2.37 7.17 0.12
N ASN A 288 -1.43 6.57 0.85
CA ASN A 288 -0.19 7.22 1.26
C ASN A 288 0.72 7.53 0.06
N ALA A 289 0.82 6.61 -0.91
CA ALA A 289 1.60 6.85 -2.12
C ALA A 289 1.05 8.03 -2.93
N GLU A 290 -0.27 8.11 -3.10
CA GLU A 290 -0.94 9.24 -3.75
C GLU A 290 -0.74 10.55 -2.96
N LEU A 291 -0.91 10.51 -1.64
CA LEU A 291 -0.85 11.69 -0.76
C LEU A 291 0.55 12.29 -0.71
N TYR A 292 1.56 11.46 -0.58
CA TYR A 292 2.95 11.89 -0.39
C TYR A 292 3.79 11.85 -1.67
N GLY A 293 3.19 11.44 -2.80
CA GLY A 293 3.87 11.36 -4.10
C GLY A 293 4.99 10.31 -4.10
N TRP A 294 4.71 9.11 -3.56
CA TRP A 294 5.66 7.99 -3.64
C TRP A 294 5.71 7.45 -5.07
N GLU A 295 6.90 7.13 -5.51
CA GLU A 295 7.14 6.71 -6.89
C GLU A 295 6.77 5.22 -7.09
N ILE A 296 5.92 4.95 -8.07
CA ILE A 296 5.64 3.60 -8.56
C ILE A 296 6.28 3.47 -9.95
N ALA A 297 6.94 2.35 -10.22
CA ALA A 297 7.50 2.10 -11.54
C ALA A 297 6.36 1.98 -12.57
N ALA A 298 6.39 2.83 -13.59
CA ALA A 298 5.42 2.75 -14.67
C ALA A 298 5.61 1.45 -15.46
N SER A 299 4.52 0.82 -15.86
CA SER A 299 4.52 -0.17 -16.92
C SER A 299 4.71 0.54 -18.26
N ASP A 300 5.36 -0.10 -19.23
CA ASP A 300 5.62 0.50 -20.54
C ASP A 300 4.30 0.93 -21.20
N GLY A 301 4.07 2.24 -21.26
CA GLY A 301 2.94 2.85 -21.93
C GLY A 301 1.77 3.30 -21.07
N ASP A 302 1.82 3.11 -19.74
CA ASP A 302 0.69 3.43 -18.84
C ASP A 302 0.70 4.88 -18.34
N ALA A 303 -0.49 5.48 -18.33
CA ALA A 303 -0.75 6.70 -17.58
C ALA A 303 -0.98 6.36 -16.09
N PRO A 304 -0.50 7.18 -15.12
CA PRO A 304 -0.79 6.97 -13.70
C PRO A 304 -2.29 7.02 -13.39
N PRO A 305 -2.77 6.22 -12.41
CA PRO A 305 -1.97 5.30 -11.61
C PRO A 305 -1.62 4.04 -12.37
N ALA A 306 -0.36 3.59 -12.25
CA ALA A 306 0.05 2.32 -12.80
C ALA A 306 -0.79 1.18 -12.20
N GLU A 307 -1.26 0.24 -13.04
CA GLU A 307 -1.97 -0.94 -12.52
C GLU A 307 -1.01 -1.93 -11.88
N GLU A 308 0.23 -1.99 -12.33
CA GLU A 308 1.24 -2.98 -11.97
C GLU A 308 2.43 -2.33 -11.25
N ASN A 309 3.35 -3.15 -10.81
CA ASN A 309 4.62 -2.76 -10.17
C ASN A 309 4.48 -2.11 -8.79
N TRP A 310 3.36 -2.31 -8.11
CA TRP A 310 3.18 -1.86 -6.74
C TRP A 310 3.97 -2.73 -5.78
N PRO A 311 4.86 -2.17 -4.96
CA PRO A 311 5.65 -2.95 -4.01
C PRO A 311 4.81 -3.37 -2.81
N LEU A 312 4.59 -4.66 -2.67
CA LEU A 312 3.94 -5.27 -1.51
C LEU A 312 5.02 -5.82 -0.57
N PHE A 313 5.34 -5.07 0.48
CA PHE A 313 6.26 -5.53 1.53
C PHE A 313 5.52 -6.38 2.55
N CYS A 314 5.90 -7.63 2.70
CA CYS A 314 5.29 -8.53 3.66
C CYS A 314 6.31 -9.50 4.26
N LYS A 315 5.94 -10.03 5.42
CA LYS A 315 6.62 -11.09 6.12
C LYS A 315 5.70 -12.29 6.19
N ILE A 316 6.18 -13.40 5.73
CA ILE A 316 5.45 -14.65 5.71
C ILE A 316 5.66 -15.35 7.04
N GLN A 317 4.59 -15.68 7.74
CA GLN A 317 4.61 -16.45 8.99
C GLN A 317 3.75 -17.70 8.84
N PHE A 318 4.28 -18.80 9.30
CA PHE A 318 3.52 -20.05 9.42
C PHE A 318 3.12 -20.26 10.86
N GLU A 319 1.85 -20.34 11.09
CA GLU A 319 1.27 -20.78 12.35
C GLU A 319 0.95 -22.26 12.23
N LYS A 320 1.63 -23.09 13.03
CA LYS A 320 1.32 -24.51 13.11
C LYS A 320 -0.05 -24.68 13.75
N GLY A 321 -0.95 -25.34 13.02
CA GLY A 321 -2.24 -25.70 13.55
C GLY A 321 -2.10 -26.56 14.82
N GLU A 322 -2.85 -26.23 15.86
CA GLU A 322 -2.94 -27.04 17.06
C GLU A 322 -3.77 -28.29 16.78
N ASN A 323 -3.34 -29.46 17.28
CA ASN A 323 -4.09 -30.72 17.23
C ASN A 323 -4.40 -31.29 15.83
N GLY A 324 -3.56 -31.05 14.81
CA GLY A 324 -3.73 -31.64 13.47
C GLY A 324 -4.60 -30.82 12.52
N GLU A 325 -4.88 -29.56 12.87
CA GLU A 325 -5.38 -28.57 11.93
C GLU A 325 -4.30 -28.22 10.89
N GLN A 326 -4.73 -27.81 9.71
CA GLN A 326 -3.80 -27.37 8.67
C GLN A 326 -3.00 -26.16 9.14
N ASP A 327 -1.70 -26.18 8.84
CA ASP A 327 -0.84 -25.02 9.04
C ASP A 327 -1.41 -23.82 8.25
N THR A 328 -1.52 -22.68 8.92
CA THR A 328 -2.05 -21.46 8.30
C THR A 328 -0.90 -20.52 7.94
N LEU A 329 -0.96 -20.03 6.70
CA LEU A 329 -0.07 -18.97 6.22
C LEU A 329 -0.66 -17.61 6.63
N SER A 330 0.09 -16.82 7.38
CA SER A 330 -0.28 -15.44 7.67
C SER A 330 0.74 -14.46 7.07
N LEU A 331 0.23 -13.36 6.55
CA LEU A 331 1.04 -12.25 6.05
C LEU A 331 1.00 -11.12 7.07
N THR A 332 2.18 -10.65 7.46
CA THR A 332 2.33 -9.49 8.35
C THR A 332 3.20 -8.44 7.72
N ARG A 333 3.21 -7.23 8.26
CA ARG A 333 4.04 -6.14 7.74
C ARG A 333 5.44 -6.19 8.38
N PRO A 334 6.50 -5.85 7.62
CA PRO A 334 7.85 -5.80 8.14
C PRO A 334 8.06 -4.65 9.13
N ALA A 335 9.00 -4.82 10.07
CA ALA A 335 9.45 -3.75 10.94
C ALA A 335 10.31 -2.73 10.16
N ILE A 336 10.49 -1.51 10.73
CA ILE A 336 11.24 -0.43 10.09
C ILE A 336 12.66 -0.83 9.67
N ILE A 337 13.36 -1.60 10.51
CA ILE A 337 14.71 -2.08 10.22
C ILE A 337 14.73 -3.06 9.02
N GLU A 338 13.67 -3.84 8.88
CA GLU A 338 13.51 -4.80 7.80
C GLU A 338 13.21 -4.07 6.47
N LEU A 339 12.40 -3.02 6.52
CA LEU A 339 12.14 -2.16 5.37
C LEU A 339 13.38 -1.36 4.94
N GLN A 340 14.20 -0.93 5.90
CA GLN A 340 15.49 -0.31 5.62
C GLN A 340 16.44 -1.27 4.90
N CYS A 341 16.41 -2.56 5.27
CA CYS A 341 17.17 -3.58 4.54
C CYS A 341 16.74 -3.63 3.07
N PHE A 342 15.43 -3.67 2.77
CA PHE A 342 14.94 -3.64 1.39
C PHE A 342 15.42 -2.40 0.65
N GLU A 343 15.27 -1.21 1.23
CA GLU A 343 15.70 0.03 0.61
C GLU A 343 17.18 -0.02 0.20
N LEU A 344 18.05 -0.42 1.13
CA LEU A 344 19.49 -0.49 0.90
C LEU A 344 19.86 -1.57 -0.12
N MET A 345 19.22 -2.73 -0.06
CA MET A 345 19.47 -3.84 -0.99
C MET A 345 19.04 -3.49 -2.41
N PHE A 346 17.87 -2.87 -2.59
CA PHE A 346 17.44 -2.38 -3.90
C PHE A 346 18.45 -1.40 -4.51
N LYS A 347 18.87 -0.40 -3.73
CA LYS A 347 19.88 0.56 -4.15
C LYS A 347 21.20 -0.13 -4.51
N GLY A 348 21.65 -1.07 -3.67
CA GLY A 348 22.87 -1.82 -3.91
C GLY A 348 22.84 -2.66 -5.20
N VAL A 349 21.75 -3.40 -5.43
CA VAL A 349 21.56 -4.19 -6.67
C VAL A 349 21.55 -3.29 -7.90
N VAL A 350 20.83 -2.17 -7.86
CA VAL A 350 20.75 -1.21 -8.98
C VAL A 350 22.14 -0.64 -9.32
N GLU A 351 22.91 -0.25 -8.33
CA GLU A 351 24.27 0.27 -8.54
C GLU A 351 25.21 -0.78 -9.17
N LEU A 352 25.15 -2.02 -8.70
CA LEU A 352 25.98 -3.10 -9.27
C LEU A 352 25.57 -3.45 -10.71
N LEU A 353 24.27 -3.41 -11.03
CA LEU A 353 23.77 -3.63 -12.39
C LEU A 353 24.21 -2.50 -13.31
N ASN A 354 24.09 -1.26 -12.88
CA ASN A 354 24.51 -0.08 -13.64
C ASN A 354 26.03 -0.05 -13.84
N GLY A 355 26.82 -0.48 -12.85
CA GLY A 355 28.27 -0.66 -12.95
C GLY A 355 28.68 -1.80 -13.89
N GLY A 356 27.78 -2.68 -14.25
CA GLY A 356 28.03 -3.86 -15.09
C GLY A 356 28.70 -5.02 -14.36
N GLU A 357 28.82 -4.95 -13.04
CA GLU A 357 29.53 -5.93 -12.21
C GLU A 357 28.71 -7.22 -11.99
N LEU A 358 27.38 -7.13 -12.05
CA LEU A 358 26.45 -8.27 -11.98
C LEU A 358 25.98 -8.79 -13.35
N LYS A 359 26.60 -8.37 -14.44
CA LYS A 359 26.26 -8.90 -15.76
C LYS A 359 26.64 -10.38 -15.84
N SER A 360 25.65 -11.24 -15.99
CA SER A 360 25.85 -12.65 -16.12
C SER A 360 26.57 -12.98 -17.45
N SER A 361 27.75 -13.55 -17.39
CA SER A 361 28.13 -14.57 -18.35
C SER A 361 27.48 -15.87 -17.87
N GLY A 362 26.79 -16.61 -18.75
CA GLY A 362 25.96 -17.76 -18.38
C GLY A 362 26.65 -18.86 -17.56
N ASP A 363 27.98 -18.89 -17.48
CA ASP A 363 28.75 -19.87 -16.69
C ASP A 363 29.14 -19.39 -15.30
N ALA A 364 29.09 -18.06 -15.01
CA ALA A 364 29.55 -17.49 -13.77
C ALA A 364 28.53 -17.53 -12.60
N VAL A 365 27.35 -18.12 -12.82
CA VAL A 365 26.28 -18.19 -11.81
C VAL A 365 26.68 -19.00 -10.57
N ARG A 366 27.66 -19.88 -10.68
CA ARG A 366 28.09 -20.81 -9.62
C ARG A 366 29.22 -20.30 -8.75
N ASP A 367 30.01 -19.38 -9.26
CA ASP A 367 31.22 -18.92 -8.59
C ASP A 367 30.92 -17.81 -7.56
N ALA A 368 31.74 -17.74 -6.53
CA ALA A 368 31.74 -16.61 -5.63
C ALA A 368 32.21 -15.36 -6.39
N ALA A 369 31.58 -14.24 -6.13
CA ALA A 369 31.97 -12.97 -6.73
C ALA A 369 31.87 -11.83 -5.72
N GLY A 370 32.65 -10.78 -5.94
CA GLY A 370 32.78 -9.67 -5.00
C GLY A 370 33.93 -9.88 -4.00
N PRO A 371 33.96 -9.17 -2.86
CA PRO A 371 32.98 -8.17 -2.50
C PRO A 371 33.08 -6.88 -3.31
N TRP A 372 31.93 -6.25 -3.53
CA TRP A 372 31.81 -4.91 -4.07
C TRP A 372 31.38 -3.94 -2.97
N THR A 373 31.88 -2.73 -2.99
CA THR A 373 31.47 -1.69 -2.04
C THR A 373 30.63 -0.65 -2.75
N VAL A 374 29.41 -0.45 -2.24
CA VAL A 374 28.45 0.51 -2.76
C VAL A 374 28.07 1.49 -1.67
N LYS A 375 27.93 2.77 -2.01
CA LYS A 375 27.41 3.78 -1.11
C LYS A 375 25.95 4.04 -1.40
N ALA A 376 25.10 3.92 -0.40
CA ALA A 376 23.68 4.18 -0.50
C ALA A 376 23.25 5.19 0.58
N GLN A 377 22.16 5.90 0.31
CA GLN A 377 21.57 6.81 1.28
C GLN A 377 20.23 6.22 1.77
N THR A 378 19.95 6.38 3.06
CA THR A 378 18.67 5.99 3.66
C THR A 378 18.09 7.15 4.47
N ALA A 379 16.77 7.27 4.46
CA ALA A 379 16.02 8.21 5.29
C ALA A 379 15.45 7.56 6.56
N ALA A 380 15.71 6.27 6.79
CA ALA A 380 15.19 5.58 7.95
C ALA A 380 15.79 6.11 9.26
N GLY A 381 14.94 6.30 10.25
CA GLY A 381 15.35 6.79 11.60
C GLY A 381 15.54 8.30 11.70
N SER A 382 15.28 9.06 10.66
CA SER A 382 15.34 10.52 10.70
C SER A 382 13.96 11.14 10.89
N GLU A 383 13.74 11.81 12.01
CA GLU A 383 12.51 12.60 12.25
C GLU A 383 12.41 13.84 11.35
N LYS A 384 13.52 14.22 10.70
CA LYS A 384 13.62 15.46 9.90
C LYS A 384 13.83 15.22 8.42
N GLY A 385 13.73 13.95 7.94
CA GLY A 385 14.00 13.62 6.55
C GLY A 385 15.49 13.73 6.14
N GLU A 386 16.39 13.81 7.13
CA GLU A 386 17.84 13.79 6.85
C GLU A 386 18.25 12.40 6.39
N THR A 387 19.03 12.31 5.32
CA THR A 387 19.54 11.04 4.82
C THR A 387 20.90 10.73 5.44
N ALA A 388 21.10 9.47 5.82
CA ALA A 388 22.41 8.95 6.24
C ALA A 388 23.06 8.17 5.09
N GLU A 389 24.35 8.39 4.86
CA GLU A 389 25.14 7.57 3.93
C GLU A 389 25.51 6.25 4.62
N VAL A 390 25.23 5.14 3.95
CA VAL A 390 25.54 3.78 4.41
C VAL A 390 26.43 3.12 3.38
N GLU A 391 27.54 2.55 3.84
CA GLU A 391 28.43 1.73 3.01
C GLU A 391 27.93 0.28 3.03
N LEU A 392 27.69 -0.26 1.84
CA LEU A 392 27.23 -1.62 1.60
C LEU A 392 28.37 -2.44 1.00
N GLU A 393 28.70 -3.55 1.63
CA GLU A 393 29.55 -4.59 1.04
C GLU A 393 28.62 -5.69 0.50
N ILE A 394 28.71 -5.98 -0.78
CA ILE A 394 27.85 -6.92 -1.49
C ILE A 394 28.73 -8.03 -2.07
N SER A 395 28.29 -9.28 -1.93
CA SER A 395 28.98 -10.42 -2.54
C SER A 395 28.02 -11.53 -2.96
N LEU A 396 28.43 -12.34 -3.91
CA LEU A 396 27.74 -13.58 -4.27
C LEU A 396 28.48 -14.74 -3.58
N PRO A 397 27.84 -15.42 -2.60
CA PRO A 397 28.43 -16.61 -1.98
C PRO A 397 28.62 -17.73 -3.02
N ALA A 398 29.66 -18.57 -2.87
CA ALA A 398 29.82 -19.76 -3.68
C ALA A 398 28.65 -20.72 -3.46
N LEU A 399 28.15 -21.35 -4.53
CA LEU A 399 27.21 -22.46 -4.43
C LEU A 399 28.02 -23.74 -4.20
N THR A 400 27.59 -24.58 -3.23
CA THR A 400 28.27 -25.86 -2.96
C THR A 400 28.07 -26.83 -4.12
N SER A 401 29.01 -27.80 -4.28
CA SER A 401 29.00 -28.77 -5.39
C SER A 401 27.73 -29.62 -5.45
N ASP A 402 27.12 -29.93 -4.31
CA ASP A 402 25.87 -30.70 -4.24
C ASP A 402 24.68 -29.92 -4.77
N GLN A 403 24.69 -28.60 -4.61
CA GLN A 403 23.69 -27.67 -5.09
C GLN A 403 23.87 -27.32 -6.58
N ALA A 404 25.08 -27.53 -7.12
CA ALA A 404 25.41 -27.32 -8.51
C ALA A 404 25.05 -28.52 -9.43
N GLY A 405 24.80 -29.69 -8.85
CA GLY A 405 24.50 -30.93 -9.59
C GLY A 405 23.09 -31.03 -10.17
N THR A 406 22.17 -30.19 -9.74
CA THR A 406 20.76 -30.23 -10.15
C THR A 406 20.48 -29.53 -11.49
N PHE A 407 21.52 -28.95 -12.13
CA PHE A 407 21.41 -28.18 -13.40
C PHE A 407 21.92 -28.92 -14.64
N LEU A 408 22.11 -30.20 -14.59
CA LEU A 408 22.35 -31.06 -15.75
C LEU A 408 21.13 -31.97 -15.95
#